data_5be02ac6a41df38bc2d801bc425e7fae
#
_entry.id   5be02ac6a41df38bc2d801bc425e7fae
#
_cell.length_a   1.000
_cell.length_b   1.000
_cell.length_c   1.000
_cell.angle_alpha   90.00
_cell.angle_beta   90.00
_cell.angle_gamma   90.00
#
_symmetry.space_group_name_H-M   'P 1'
#
loop_
_entity.id
_entity.type
_entity.pdbx_description
1 polymer ?
#
loop_
_entity_poly.entity_id
_entity_poly.type
_entity_poly.pdbx_seq_one_letter_code
_entity_poly.pdbx_strand_id
1 'polypeptide(L)'
;MSMRYAEEPLVFACAEESLLGILSVPECPAETGVVVIVGGPQYRAGSHRQFVLLARALAAAGYAVLRFDYRGMGDSSGQARDFLGVSQDVGAAIDAMQLRLPHIQRVALWGLCDGASAALLYCHEKPDTRVAGLCLLNPWVRSEASLARTQVKHYYAQRLMQREFWGKLFSGKVALNAVSGLLRNVQTATRRANPSPQTAVFQQRMAQAWSRFPGGILLLLSGDDYTAKEFLEYAQTEATWRSAWQHARLVRHDLPQADHTFSDSAARMQVENLTRHWLKTQFGVAPQHAAPAHAP
;
A
#
# COMPACT_ATOMS: atom_id res chain seq x y z
N MET A 1 16.31 -10.51 20.48
CA MET A 1 16.34 -11.89 19.94
C MET A 1 15.29 -12.00 18.82
N SER A 2 15.60 -12.71 17.73
CA SER A 2 14.65 -13.00 16.67
C SER A 2 13.82 -14.23 17.07
N MET A 3 12.50 -14.14 16.96
CA MET A 3 11.60 -15.27 17.24
C MET A 3 11.66 -16.28 16.11
N ARG A 4 11.58 -17.59 16.41
CA ARG A 4 11.40 -18.60 15.37
C ARG A 4 9.98 -18.52 14.83
N TYR A 5 9.82 -18.88 13.57
CA TYR A 5 8.53 -18.93 12.87
C TYR A 5 8.52 -20.04 11.84
N ALA A 6 7.32 -20.47 11.45
CA ALA A 6 7.10 -21.38 10.34
C ALA A 6 6.34 -20.66 9.22
N GLU A 7 6.51 -21.09 7.97
CA GLU A 7 5.69 -20.65 6.84
C GLU A 7 4.86 -21.86 6.36
N GLU A 8 3.55 -21.68 6.29
CA GLU A 8 2.62 -22.73 5.86
C GLU A 8 1.72 -22.23 4.73
N PRO A 9 1.42 -23.07 3.72
CA PRO A 9 0.42 -22.75 2.73
C PRO A 9 -0.97 -22.77 3.37
N LEU A 10 -1.80 -21.82 2.98
CA LEU A 10 -3.19 -21.71 3.44
C LEU A 10 -4.10 -21.58 2.23
N VAL A 11 -4.96 -22.58 2.02
CA VAL A 11 -5.99 -22.56 0.99
C VAL A 11 -7.32 -22.28 1.68
N PHE A 12 -8.06 -21.29 1.19
CA PHE A 12 -9.33 -20.87 1.78
C PHE A 12 -10.32 -20.43 0.72
N ALA A 13 -11.60 -20.55 1.04
CA ALA A 13 -12.67 -20.22 0.11
C ALA A 13 -12.97 -18.70 0.10
N CYS A 14 -13.31 -18.19 -1.08
CA CYS A 14 -13.91 -16.87 -1.26
C CYS A 14 -14.99 -16.94 -2.34
N ALA A 15 -16.25 -16.85 -1.94
CA ALA A 15 -17.39 -17.21 -2.77
C ALA A 15 -17.26 -18.67 -3.30
N GLU A 16 -17.31 -18.87 -4.62
CA GLU A 16 -17.17 -20.19 -5.24
C GLU A 16 -15.71 -20.54 -5.61
N GLU A 17 -14.76 -19.68 -5.22
CA GLU A 17 -13.35 -19.79 -5.63
C GLU A 17 -12.45 -20.17 -4.46
N SER A 18 -11.27 -20.71 -4.79
CA SER A 18 -10.22 -21.05 -3.84
C SER A 18 -9.06 -20.07 -3.93
N LEU A 19 -8.71 -19.45 -2.82
CA LEU A 19 -7.58 -18.55 -2.70
C LEU A 19 -6.40 -19.26 -2.07
N LEU A 20 -5.19 -18.93 -2.53
CA LEU A 20 -3.94 -19.41 -1.97
C LEU A 20 -3.18 -18.29 -1.28
N GLY A 21 -2.80 -18.55 -0.04
CA GLY A 21 -1.91 -17.69 0.74
C GLY A 21 -0.76 -18.46 1.36
N ILE A 22 0.19 -17.72 1.91
CA ILE A 22 1.23 -18.24 2.78
C ILE A 22 1.13 -17.50 4.11
N LEU A 23 0.93 -18.26 5.16
CA LEU A 23 0.86 -17.75 6.54
C LEU A 23 2.21 -17.97 7.22
N SER A 24 2.85 -16.89 7.64
CA SER A 24 4.06 -16.92 8.46
C SER A 24 3.64 -16.85 9.93
N VAL A 25 3.89 -17.92 10.69
CA VAL A 25 3.40 -18.09 12.06
C VAL A 25 4.58 -18.10 13.04
N PRO A 26 4.72 -17.07 13.89
CA PRO A 26 5.68 -17.10 15.00
C PRO A 26 5.38 -18.20 16.03
N GLU A 27 6.40 -18.65 16.77
CA GLU A 27 6.19 -19.60 17.90
C GLU A 27 5.22 -19.04 18.95
N CYS A 28 5.28 -17.74 19.21
CA CYS A 28 4.41 -17.03 20.13
C CYS A 28 3.84 -15.79 19.44
N PRO A 29 2.76 -15.92 18.65
CA PRO A 29 2.23 -14.81 17.91
C PRO A 29 1.49 -13.81 18.81
N ALA A 30 1.61 -12.52 18.47
CA ALA A 30 0.81 -11.46 19.06
C ALA A 30 -0.68 -11.63 18.73
N GLU A 31 -1.56 -10.98 19.48
CA GLU A 31 -3.01 -10.95 19.19
C GLU A 31 -3.37 -10.16 17.91
N THR A 32 -2.40 -9.46 17.35
CA THR A 32 -2.56 -8.71 16.10
C THR A 32 -1.80 -9.39 14.98
N GLY A 33 -2.52 -9.77 13.92
CA GLY A 33 -1.94 -10.27 12.67
C GLY A 33 -1.78 -9.18 11.62
N VAL A 34 -1.07 -9.50 10.54
CA VAL A 34 -0.92 -8.63 9.37
C VAL A 34 -1.41 -9.35 8.13
N VAL A 35 -2.30 -8.72 7.37
CA VAL A 35 -2.76 -9.20 6.06
C VAL A 35 -2.16 -8.32 4.98
N VAL A 36 -1.34 -8.91 4.11
CA VAL A 36 -0.71 -8.21 2.99
C VAL A 36 -1.62 -8.30 1.77
N ILE A 37 -2.11 -7.15 1.32
CA ILE A 37 -2.93 -7.00 0.12
C ILE A 37 -1.99 -6.69 -1.04
N VAL A 38 -1.94 -7.59 -1.99
CA VAL A 38 -1.08 -7.47 -3.17
C VAL A 38 -1.63 -6.42 -4.11
N GLY A 39 -0.76 -5.59 -4.67
CA GLY A 39 -1.11 -4.56 -5.65
C GLY A 39 -0.50 -4.84 -7.02
N GLY A 40 -1.16 -4.33 -8.07
CA GLY A 40 -0.73 -4.44 -9.45
C GLY A 40 -0.63 -5.88 -9.97
N PRO A 41 0.20 -6.12 -10.99
CA PRO A 41 0.40 -7.45 -11.57
C PRO A 41 1.36 -8.32 -10.73
N GLN A 42 1.45 -8.06 -9.44
CA GLN A 42 2.25 -8.86 -8.51
C GLN A 42 1.39 -9.99 -7.93
N TYR A 43 2.05 -11.00 -7.40
CA TYR A 43 1.42 -12.06 -6.63
C TYR A 43 2.00 -12.06 -5.21
N ARG A 44 1.54 -12.92 -4.33
CA ARG A 44 1.89 -12.97 -2.90
C ARG A 44 3.38 -12.91 -2.53
N ALA A 45 4.30 -13.08 -3.51
CA ALA A 45 5.73 -12.90 -3.26
C ALA A 45 6.17 -11.44 -3.33
N GLY A 46 5.50 -10.64 -4.17
CA GLY A 46 5.88 -9.27 -4.48
C GLY A 46 7.11 -9.16 -5.39
N SER A 47 7.31 -7.97 -5.96
CA SER A 47 8.53 -7.64 -6.69
C SER A 47 9.74 -7.83 -5.79
N HIS A 48 10.84 -8.38 -6.32
CA HIS A 48 12.07 -8.64 -5.54
C HIS A 48 11.83 -9.44 -4.25
N ARG A 49 10.75 -10.23 -4.18
CA ARG A 49 10.31 -10.98 -2.99
C ARG A 49 10.00 -10.08 -1.78
N GLN A 50 9.64 -8.81 -2.00
CA GLN A 50 9.44 -7.85 -0.92
C GLN A 50 8.39 -8.29 0.11
N PHE A 51 7.27 -8.88 -0.33
CA PHE A 51 6.23 -9.35 0.61
C PHE A 51 6.67 -10.59 1.38
N VAL A 52 7.51 -11.45 0.78
CA VAL A 52 8.12 -12.58 1.49
C VAL A 52 9.06 -12.09 2.58
N LEU A 53 9.93 -11.14 2.25
CA LEU A 53 10.94 -10.62 3.19
C LEU A 53 10.28 -9.83 4.32
N LEU A 54 9.28 -9.00 3.99
CA LEU A 54 8.46 -8.31 4.98
C LEU A 54 7.77 -9.30 5.94
N ALA A 55 7.09 -10.32 5.41
CA ALA A 55 6.38 -11.31 6.22
C ALA A 55 7.34 -12.02 7.19
N ARG A 56 8.52 -12.39 6.71
CA ARG A 56 9.57 -13.02 7.53
C ARG A 56 10.10 -12.07 8.61
N ALA A 57 10.36 -10.81 8.27
CA ALA A 57 10.82 -9.80 9.23
C ALA A 57 9.78 -9.54 10.33
N LEU A 58 8.50 -9.49 9.98
CA LEU A 58 7.41 -9.30 10.94
C LEU A 58 7.14 -10.56 11.77
N ALA A 59 7.21 -11.76 11.16
CA ALA A 59 7.08 -13.02 11.88
C ALA A 59 8.22 -13.21 12.90
N ALA A 60 9.45 -12.87 12.53
CA ALA A 60 10.61 -12.85 13.44
C ALA A 60 10.44 -11.83 14.59
N ALA A 61 9.54 -10.85 14.43
CA ALA A 61 9.18 -9.88 15.47
C ALA A 61 7.93 -10.27 16.27
N GLY A 62 7.31 -11.43 15.98
CA GLY A 62 6.17 -11.96 16.73
C GLY A 62 4.80 -11.68 16.12
N TYR A 63 4.71 -11.16 14.90
CA TYR A 63 3.44 -10.93 14.22
C TYR A 63 3.16 -12.02 13.19
N ALA A 64 2.00 -12.69 13.29
CA ALA A 64 1.56 -13.58 12.22
C ALA A 64 1.22 -12.77 10.96
N VAL A 65 1.67 -13.25 9.79
CA VAL A 65 1.51 -12.52 8.53
C VAL A 65 0.93 -13.43 7.46
N LEU A 66 -0.22 -13.07 6.91
CA LEU A 66 -0.82 -13.71 5.73
C LEU A 66 -0.57 -12.84 4.49
N ARG A 67 0.11 -13.38 3.51
CA ARG A 67 0.23 -12.86 2.15
C ARG A 67 -0.49 -13.80 1.21
N PHE A 68 -1.41 -13.30 0.40
CA PHE A 68 -2.29 -14.14 -0.41
C PHE A 68 -2.50 -13.57 -1.80
N ASP A 69 -2.90 -14.42 -2.71
CA ASP A 69 -3.37 -14.03 -4.04
C ASP A 69 -4.90 -13.92 -4.01
N TYR A 70 -5.45 -12.80 -4.45
CA TYR A 70 -6.91 -12.70 -4.57
C TYR A 70 -7.42 -13.39 -5.84
N ARG A 71 -8.74 -13.55 -5.97
CA ARG A 71 -9.35 -14.28 -7.08
C ARG A 71 -8.83 -13.82 -8.44
N GLY A 72 -8.42 -14.77 -9.28
CA GLY A 72 -7.89 -14.52 -10.61
C GLY A 72 -6.46 -13.97 -10.66
N MET A 73 -5.74 -14.00 -9.54
CA MET A 73 -4.33 -13.61 -9.45
C MET A 73 -3.48 -14.80 -8.97
N GLY A 74 -2.23 -14.87 -9.44
CA GLY A 74 -1.25 -15.86 -9.01
C GLY A 74 -1.75 -17.28 -9.15
N ASP A 75 -1.83 -18.02 -8.03
CA ASP A 75 -2.29 -19.41 -7.98
C ASP A 75 -3.74 -19.53 -7.45
N SER A 76 -4.42 -18.42 -7.20
CA SER A 76 -5.85 -18.41 -6.81
C SER A 76 -6.75 -18.58 -8.02
N SER A 77 -7.86 -19.32 -7.84
CA SER A 77 -8.83 -19.52 -8.90
C SER A 77 -9.70 -18.27 -9.16
N GLY A 78 -10.51 -18.33 -10.20
CA GLY A 78 -11.45 -17.29 -10.56
C GLY A 78 -10.99 -16.37 -11.67
N GLN A 79 -11.83 -15.39 -12.00
CA GLN A 79 -11.54 -14.41 -13.04
C GLN A 79 -10.69 -13.26 -12.47
N ALA A 80 -9.75 -12.77 -13.29
CA ALA A 80 -8.96 -11.60 -12.97
C ALA A 80 -9.84 -10.38 -12.67
N ARG A 81 -9.49 -9.66 -11.63
CA ARG A 81 -10.18 -8.45 -11.18
C ARG A 81 -9.18 -7.40 -10.75
N ASP A 82 -9.61 -6.16 -10.80
CA ASP A 82 -8.84 -5.04 -10.30
C ASP A 82 -9.05 -4.86 -8.78
N PHE A 83 -8.31 -3.92 -8.23
CA PHE A 83 -8.34 -3.58 -6.80
C PHE A 83 -9.71 -3.06 -6.30
N LEU A 84 -10.62 -2.66 -7.19
CA LEU A 84 -11.97 -2.21 -6.85
C LEU A 84 -12.89 -3.39 -6.47
N GLY A 85 -12.55 -4.60 -6.90
CA GLY A 85 -13.38 -5.79 -6.74
C GLY A 85 -12.86 -6.81 -5.71
N VAL A 86 -11.87 -6.47 -4.86
CA VAL A 86 -11.20 -7.45 -3.98
C VAL A 86 -11.62 -7.38 -2.50
N SER A 87 -12.63 -6.60 -2.15
CA SER A 87 -13.07 -6.49 -0.75
C SER A 87 -13.53 -7.81 -0.13
N GLN A 88 -14.16 -8.70 -0.92
CA GLN A 88 -14.54 -10.03 -0.44
C GLN A 88 -13.30 -10.90 -0.15
N ASP A 89 -12.28 -10.80 -1.01
CA ASP A 89 -11.04 -11.55 -0.88
C ASP A 89 -10.27 -11.14 0.37
N VAL A 90 -10.22 -9.84 0.67
CA VAL A 90 -9.62 -9.31 1.90
C VAL A 90 -10.37 -9.83 3.14
N GLY A 91 -11.70 -9.80 3.12
CA GLY A 91 -12.52 -10.37 4.20
C GLY A 91 -12.26 -11.85 4.41
N ALA A 92 -12.25 -12.64 3.33
CA ALA A 92 -11.97 -14.08 3.38
C ALA A 92 -10.55 -14.37 3.91
N ALA A 93 -9.56 -13.54 3.57
CA ALA A 93 -8.20 -13.68 4.10
C ALA A 93 -8.13 -13.41 5.61
N ILE A 94 -8.86 -12.41 6.11
CA ILE A 94 -8.98 -12.13 7.55
C ILE A 94 -9.65 -13.32 8.26
N ASP A 95 -10.75 -13.82 7.71
CA ASP A 95 -11.49 -14.97 8.26
C ASP A 95 -10.59 -16.21 8.31
N ALA A 96 -9.86 -16.49 7.24
CA ALA A 96 -8.95 -17.64 7.16
C ALA A 96 -7.80 -17.54 8.17
N MET A 97 -7.22 -16.34 8.34
CA MET A 97 -6.19 -16.11 9.36
C MET A 97 -6.72 -16.39 10.77
N GLN A 98 -7.90 -15.86 11.11
CA GLN A 98 -8.49 -16.05 12.44
C GLN A 98 -8.96 -17.49 12.67
N LEU A 99 -9.48 -18.16 11.64
CA LEU A 99 -9.82 -19.58 11.73
C LEU A 99 -8.59 -20.44 12.04
N ARG A 100 -7.46 -20.13 11.40
CA ARG A 100 -6.19 -20.86 11.61
C ARG A 100 -5.52 -20.49 12.93
N LEU A 101 -5.63 -19.22 13.35
CA LEU A 101 -5.04 -18.67 14.57
C LEU A 101 -6.11 -17.93 15.40
N PRO A 102 -6.95 -18.65 16.18
CA PRO A 102 -8.10 -18.05 16.87
C PRO A 102 -7.76 -17.00 17.93
N HIS A 103 -6.49 -16.94 18.39
CA HIS A 103 -6.02 -15.91 19.31
C HIS A 103 -5.77 -14.55 18.61
N ILE A 104 -5.73 -14.51 17.28
CA ILE A 104 -5.63 -13.25 16.52
C ILE A 104 -6.99 -12.54 16.59
N GLN A 105 -7.08 -11.48 17.35
CA GLN A 105 -8.31 -10.69 17.53
C GLN A 105 -8.36 -9.50 16.60
N ARG A 106 -7.20 -8.99 16.19
CA ARG A 106 -7.05 -7.78 15.38
C ARG A 106 -6.12 -8.02 14.20
N VAL A 107 -6.34 -7.27 13.13
CA VAL A 107 -5.44 -7.29 11.97
C VAL A 107 -5.03 -5.87 11.58
N ALA A 108 -3.80 -5.74 11.10
CA ALA A 108 -3.36 -4.61 10.33
C ALA A 108 -3.37 -4.99 8.85
N LEU A 109 -4.00 -4.18 8.00
CA LEU A 109 -3.93 -4.34 6.56
C LEU A 109 -2.68 -3.61 6.05
N TRP A 110 -1.88 -4.30 5.29
CA TRP A 110 -0.68 -3.74 4.66
C TRP A 110 -0.83 -3.79 3.14
N GLY A 111 -0.65 -2.68 2.44
CA GLY A 111 -0.79 -2.63 0.99
C GLY A 111 0.17 -1.63 0.35
N LEU A 112 0.65 -1.98 -0.85
CA LEU A 112 1.46 -1.12 -1.71
C LEU A 112 0.64 -0.80 -2.97
N CYS A 113 0.72 0.46 -3.43
CA CYS A 113 0.07 0.91 -4.66
C CYS A 113 -1.46 0.75 -4.60
N ASP A 114 -2.05 0.06 -5.58
CA ASP A 114 -3.48 -0.26 -5.59
C ASP A 114 -3.88 -1.25 -4.47
N GLY A 115 -2.96 -2.03 -3.92
CA GLY A 115 -3.18 -2.79 -2.69
C GLY A 115 -3.45 -1.89 -1.47
N ALA A 116 -2.78 -0.73 -1.38
CA ALA A 116 -3.07 0.27 -0.36
C ALA A 116 -4.46 0.91 -0.57
N SER A 117 -4.84 1.14 -1.81
CA SER A 117 -6.16 1.66 -2.17
C SER A 117 -7.25 0.62 -1.88
N ALA A 118 -7.00 -0.66 -2.17
CA ALA A 118 -7.90 -1.77 -1.84
C ALA A 118 -8.13 -1.89 -0.32
N ALA A 119 -7.11 -1.69 0.50
CA ALA A 119 -7.26 -1.66 1.96
C ALA A 119 -8.23 -0.58 2.43
N LEU A 120 -8.11 0.63 1.87
CA LEU A 120 -9.03 1.73 2.18
C LEU A 120 -10.45 1.45 1.67
N LEU A 121 -10.59 0.91 0.46
CA LEU A 121 -11.89 0.55 -0.11
C LEU A 121 -12.58 -0.55 0.70
N TYR A 122 -11.84 -1.54 1.17
CA TYR A 122 -12.36 -2.55 2.09
C TYR A 122 -12.93 -1.91 3.36
N CYS A 123 -12.18 -1.02 4.01
CA CYS A 123 -12.65 -0.32 5.20
C CYS A 123 -13.85 0.61 4.94
N HIS A 124 -14.00 1.12 3.70
CA HIS A 124 -15.17 1.88 3.30
C HIS A 124 -16.42 1.01 3.14
N GLU A 125 -16.27 -0.14 2.48
CA GLU A 125 -17.37 -1.04 2.14
C GLU A 125 -17.83 -1.90 3.31
N LYS A 126 -16.87 -2.28 4.16
CA LYS A 126 -17.11 -3.15 5.31
C LYS A 126 -16.54 -2.50 6.58
N PRO A 127 -17.38 -2.04 7.50
CA PRO A 127 -16.93 -1.58 8.82
C PRO A 127 -16.51 -2.78 9.67
N ASP A 128 -15.38 -3.39 9.30
CA ASP A 128 -14.84 -4.57 9.99
C ASP A 128 -14.02 -4.13 11.21
N THR A 129 -14.57 -4.33 12.39
CA THR A 129 -13.95 -3.94 13.67
C THR A 129 -12.66 -4.69 13.99
N ARG A 130 -12.39 -5.79 13.30
CA ARG A 130 -11.13 -6.54 13.43
C ARG A 130 -9.95 -5.80 12.81
N VAL A 131 -10.21 -4.91 11.82
CA VAL A 131 -9.16 -4.08 11.21
C VAL A 131 -8.84 -2.93 12.15
N ALA A 132 -7.70 -3.02 12.82
CA ALA A 132 -7.26 -2.07 13.83
C ALA A 132 -6.13 -1.15 13.35
N GLY A 133 -5.55 -1.41 12.18
CA GLY A 133 -4.46 -0.63 11.63
C GLY A 133 -4.35 -0.72 10.11
N LEU A 134 -3.81 0.34 9.50
CA LEU A 134 -3.53 0.42 8.07
C LEU A 134 -2.07 0.80 7.83
N CYS A 135 -1.36 0.01 7.04
CA CYS A 135 -0.02 0.34 6.52
C CYS A 135 -0.17 0.58 5.02
N LEU A 136 -0.10 1.82 4.60
CA LEU A 136 -0.39 2.26 3.24
C LEU A 136 0.89 2.78 2.59
N LEU A 137 1.32 2.14 1.51
CA LEU A 137 2.53 2.51 0.78
C LEU A 137 2.15 2.98 -0.62
N ASN A 138 2.56 4.20 -0.98
CA ASN A 138 2.33 4.79 -2.29
C ASN A 138 0.89 4.58 -2.81
N PRO A 139 -0.18 4.97 -2.09
CA PRO A 139 -1.56 4.65 -2.47
C PRO A 139 -1.88 5.11 -3.89
N TRP A 140 -2.60 4.27 -4.63
CA TRP A 140 -3.00 4.55 -6.00
C TRP A 140 -4.24 5.42 -6.06
N VAL A 141 -4.13 6.57 -6.74
CA VAL A 141 -5.26 7.50 -6.98
C VAL A 141 -5.39 7.89 -8.44
N ARG A 142 -4.69 7.19 -9.33
CA ARG A 142 -4.55 7.62 -10.72
C ARG A 142 -5.88 7.71 -11.46
N SER A 143 -6.04 8.86 -12.09
CA SER A 143 -6.98 9.09 -13.18
C SER A 143 -6.20 9.61 -14.38
N GLU A 144 -6.78 9.61 -15.57
CA GLU A 144 -6.12 10.20 -16.75
C GLU A 144 -5.73 11.68 -16.53
N ALA A 145 -6.57 12.42 -15.79
CA ALA A 145 -6.32 13.82 -15.46
C ALA A 145 -5.19 14.01 -14.45
N SER A 146 -5.12 13.18 -13.40
CA SER A 146 -4.06 13.27 -12.39
C SER A 146 -2.71 12.89 -12.97
N LEU A 147 -2.66 11.83 -13.80
CA LEU A 147 -1.45 11.40 -14.47
C LEU A 147 -0.87 12.52 -15.36
N ALA A 148 -1.70 13.15 -16.19
CA ALA A 148 -1.27 14.24 -17.08
C ALA A 148 -0.70 15.41 -16.28
N ARG A 149 -1.33 15.82 -15.18
CA ARG A 149 -0.85 16.93 -14.32
C ARG A 149 0.49 16.59 -13.69
N THR A 150 0.61 15.41 -13.10
CA THR A 150 1.84 14.99 -12.39
C THR A 150 3.02 14.85 -13.36
N GLN A 151 2.80 14.25 -14.52
CA GLN A 151 3.85 14.13 -15.56
C GLN A 151 4.30 15.51 -16.08
N VAL A 152 3.36 16.41 -16.39
CA VAL A 152 3.68 17.77 -16.83
C VAL A 152 4.51 18.49 -15.77
N LYS A 153 4.06 18.52 -14.53
CA LYS A 153 4.71 19.25 -13.44
C LYS A 153 6.13 18.72 -13.17
N HIS A 154 6.29 17.42 -13.03
CA HIS A 154 7.59 16.83 -12.69
C HIS A 154 8.55 16.80 -13.86
N TYR A 155 8.09 16.52 -15.07
CA TYR A 155 8.91 16.54 -16.27
C TYR A 155 9.48 17.96 -16.53
N TYR A 156 8.64 18.98 -16.41
CA TYR A 156 9.09 20.35 -16.64
C TYR A 156 9.91 20.93 -15.49
N ALA A 157 9.59 20.61 -14.24
CA ALA A 157 10.41 20.99 -13.10
C ALA A 157 11.85 20.43 -13.22
N GLN A 158 11.97 19.16 -13.58
CA GLN A 158 13.27 18.51 -13.79
C GLN A 158 14.03 19.12 -14.99
N ARG A 159 13.32 19.45 -16.07
CA ARG A 159 13.93 20.03 -17.27
C ARG A 159 14.32 21.49 -17.10
N LEU A 160 13.58 22.26 -16.32
CA LEU A 160 13.94 23.66 -15.96
C LEU A 160 15.17 23.74 -15.04
N MET A 161 15.48 22.67 -14.29
CA MET A 161 16.69 22.59 -13.47
C MET A 161 17.95 22.21 -14.26
N GLN A 162 17.80 21.68 -15.49
CA GLN A 162 18.96 21.30 -16.34
C GLN A 162 19.52 22.51 -17.09
N ARG A 163 20.77 22.85 -16.84
CA ARG A 163 21.48 23.94 -17.53
C ARG A 163 21.48 23.82 -19.08
N GLU A 164 21.50 22.59 -19.56
CA GLU A 164 21.44 22.27 -20.99
C GLU A 164 20.13 22.68 -21.65
N PHE A 165 19.03 22.68 -20.92
CA PHE A 165 17.72 23.12 -21.41
C PHE A 165 17.75 24.62 -21.75
N TRP A 166 18.30 25.42 -20.87
CA TRP A 166 18.41 26.86 -21.06
C TRP A 166 19.36 27.20 -22.23
N GLY A 167 20.48 26.45 -22.37
CA GLY A 167 21.39 26.61 -23.53
C GLY A 167 20.71 26.34 -24.88
N LYS A 168 19.83 25.31 -24.94
CA LYS A 168 19.07 24.99 -26.16
C LYS A 168 17.92 25.97 -26.43
N LEU A 169 17.31 26.51 -25.39
CA LEU A 169 16.26 27.52 -25.51
C LEU A 169 16.82 28.85 -26.09
N PHE A 170 17.97 29.30 -25.57
CA PHE A 170 18.63 30.54 -26.02
C PHE A 170 19.31 30.40 -27.39
N SER A 171 19.61 29.17 -27.82
CA SER A 171 20.23 28.92 -29.14
C SER A 171 19.22 28.87 -30.31
N GLY A 172 17.92 29.09 -30.07
CA GLY A 172 16.86 29.11 -31.09
C GLY A 172 16.56 27.75 -31.76
N LYS A 173 17.15 26.65 -31.26
CA LYS A 173 17.02 25.31 -31.83
C LYS A 173 15.81 24.51 -31.30
N VAL A 174 14.96 25.15 -30.52
CA VAL A 174 13.71 24.50 -30.06
C VAL A 174 12.70 24.60 -31.19
N ALA A 175 12.49 23.51 -31.91
CA ALA A 175 11.53 23.44 -33.01
C ALA A 175 10.11 23.80 -32.48
N LEU A 176 9.38 24.60 -33.27
CA LEU A 176 7.99 25.02 -33.00
C LEU A 176 7.06 23.83 -32.61
N ASN A 177 7.38 22.62 -33.06
CA ASN A 177 6.70 21.40 -32.71
C ASN A 177 6.82 20.98 -31.21
N ALA A 178 7.92 21.38 -30.54
CA ALA A 178 8.10 21.13 -29.12
C ALA A 178 7.26 22.10 -28.27
N VAL A 179 7.09 23.34 -28.76
CA VAL A 179 6.25 24.36 -28.10
C VAL A 179 4.76 24.05 -28.30
N SER A 180 4.35 23.55 -29.46
CA SER A 180 2.98 23.16 -29.76
C SER A 180 2.56 21.89 -28.95
N GLY A 181 3.49 20.94 -28.79
CA GLY A 181 3.32 19.78 -27.91
C GLY A 181 3.18 20.19 -26.44
N LEU A 182 3.95 21.17 -26.01
CA LEU A 182 3.87 21.77 -24.69
C LEU A 182 2.51 22.42 -24.43
N LEU A 183 2.06 23.28 -25.34
CA LEU A 183 0.78 23.96 -25.25
C LEU A 183 -0.39 22.95 -25.25
N ARG A 184 -0.31 21.90 -26.04
CA ARG A 184 -1.31 20.84 -26.10
C ARG A 184 -1.37 20.03 -24.80
N ASN A 185 -0.20 19.70 -24.23
CA ASN A 185 -0.13 19.00 -22.94
C ASN A 185 -0.55 19.89 -21.77
N VAL A 186 -0.22 21.18 -21.79
CA VAL A 186 -0.67 22.17 -20.81
C VAL A 186 -2.20 22.38 -20.95
N GLN A 187 -2.74 22.49 -22.16
CA GLN A 187 -4.19 22.56 -22.38
C GLN A 187 -4.92 21.29 -21.92
N THR A 188 -4.31 20.11 -22.11
CA THR A 188 -4.90 18.85 -21.60
C THR A 188 -4.83 18.76 -20.08
N ALA A 189 -3.74 19.25 -19.48
CA ALA A 189 -3.58 19.31 -18.03
C ALA A 189 -4.46 20.40 -17.36
N THR A 190 -4.78 21.50 -18.08
CA THR A 190 -5.64 22.58 -17.60
C THR A 190 -7.12 22.37 -17.94
N ARG A 191 -7.44 21.60 -18.98
CA ARG A 191 -8.81 21.10 -19.13
C ARG A 191 -9.10 20.28 -17.87
N ARG A 192 -10.06 20.73 -17.07
CA ARG A 192 -10.73 19.87 -16.09
C ARG A 192 -11.30 18.68 -16.86
N ALA A 193 -10.49 17.65 -17.08
CA ALA A 193 -11.01 16.36 -17.45
C ALA A 193 -11.91 15.98 -16.27
N ASN A 194 -13.21 16.02 -16.46
CA ASN A 194 -14.12 15.42 -15.51
C ASN A 194 -13.65 13.96 -15.40
N PRO A 195 -13.15 13.53 -14.23
CA PRO A 195 -12.79 12.13 -14.06
C PRO A 195 -14.01 11.29 -14.41
N SER A 196 -13.81 10.10 -14.98
CA SER A 196 -14.96 9.21 -15.19
C SER A 196 -15.71 9.11 -13.85
N PRO A 197 -17.04 9.05 -13.84
CA PRO A 197 -17.81 9.00 -12.60
C PRO A 197 -17.32 7.92 -11.63
N GLN A 198 -16.84 6.79 -12.14
CA GLN A 198 -16.30 5.69 -11.35
C GLN A 198 -14.96 6.03 -10.69
N THR A 199 -14.07 6.74 -11.39
CA THR A 199 -12.75 7.12 -10.85
C THR A 199 -12.87 8.14 -9.71
N ALA A 200 -13.74 9.16 -9.87
CA ALA A 200 -14.00 10.13 -8.79
C ALA A 200 -14.64 9.45 -7.56
N VAL A 201 -15.46 8.41 -7.78
CA VAL A 201 -16.14 7.69 -6.69
C VAL A 201 -15.16 6.90 -5.83
N PHE A 202 -14.20 6.15 -6.39
CA PHE A 202 -13.30 5.36 -5.55
C PHE A 202 -12.34 6.22 -4.72
N GLN A 203 -11.82 7.30 -5.28
CA GLN A 203 -10.96 8.24 -4.59
C GLN A 203 -11.66 8.92 -3.40
N GLN A 204 -12.94 9.28 -3.57
CA GLN A 204 -13.76 9.83 -2.49
C GLN A 204 -14.03 8.77 -1.40
N ARG A 205 -14.30 7.53 -1.80
CA ARG A 205 -14.49 6.41 -0.88
C ARG A 205 -13.24 6.15 -0.04
N MET A 206 -12.05 6.21 -0.66
CA MET A 206 -10.76 6.12 0.03
C MET A 206 -10.60 7.24 1.06
N ALA A 207 -10.87 8.50 0.69
CA ALA A 207 -10.79 9.65 1.60
C ALA A 207 -11.76 9.53 2.78
N GLN A 208 -12.97 9.05 2.54
CA GLN A 208 -13.97 8.80 3.59
C GLN A 208 -13.53 7.68 4.53
N ALA A 209 -13.01 6.57 3.99
CA ALA A 209 -12.47 5.48 4.79
C ALA A 209 -11.33 5.98 5.67
N TRP A 210 -10.36 6.68 5.09
CA TRP A 210 -9.22 7.24 5.80
C TRP A 210 -9.65 8.17 6.95
N SER A 211 -10.54 9.13 6.67
CA SER A 211 -10.98 10.11 7.67
C SER A 211 -11.78 9.50 8.82
N ARG A 212 -12.50 8.39 8.56
CA ARG A 212 -13.37 7.73 9.55
C ARG A 212 -12.69 6.53 10.23
N PHE A 213 -11.51 6.13 9.77
CA PHE A 213 -10.83 4.97 10.31
C PHE A 213 -10.48 5.19 11.80
N PRO A 214 -10.93 4.32 12.72
CA PRO A 214 -10.72 4.55 14.15
C PRO A 214 -9.32 4.16 14.62
N GLY A 215 -8.59 3.37 13.83
CA GLY A 215 -7.26 2.83 14.13
C GLY A 215 -6.11 3.76 13.73
N GLY A 216 -4.89 3.27 13.89
CA GLY A 216 -3.69 3.96 13.41
C GLY A 216 -3.48 3.77 11.91
N ILE A 217 -2.90 4.77 11.26
CA ILE A 217 -2.50 4.73 9.86
C ILE A 217 -1.00 5.01 9.76
N LEU A 218 -0.25 4.07 9.17
CA LEU A 218 1.13 4.29 8.73
C LEU A 218 1.12 4.58 7.24
N LEU A 219 1.62 5.74 6.84
CA LEU A 219 1.80 6.12 5.45
C LEU A 219 3.29 6.18 5.12
N LEU A 220 3.73 5.39 4.13
CA LEU A 220 5.10 5.42 3.61
C LEU A 220 5.07 5.89 2.15
N LEU A 221 5.86 6.92 1.82
CA LEU A 221 5.91 7.49 0.48
C LEU A 221 7.32 7.44 -0.09
N SER A 222 7.46 6.88 -1.28
CA SER A 222 8.68 6.86 -2.06
C SER A 222 8.95 8.22 -2.70
N GLY A 223 10.18 8.71 -2.62
CA GLY A 223 10.56 9.99 -3.24
C GLY A 223 10.83 9.89 -4.73
N ASP A 224 11.30 8.73 -5.21
CA ASP A 224 11.52 8.47 -6.63
C ASP A 224 10.43 7.59 -7.24
N ASP A 225 9.18 8.03 -7.05
CA ASP A 225 7.98 7.35 -7.55
C ASP A 225 6.90 8.34 -7.98
N TYR A 226 6.43 8.18 -9.21
CA TYR A 226 5.35 9.01 -9.74
C TYR A 226 4.00 8.74 -9.07
N THR A 227 3.73 7.50 -8.64
CA THR A 227 2.49 7.14 -7.95
C THR A 227 2.40 7.83 -6.60
N ALA A 228 3.50 7.82 -5.83
CA ALA A 228 3.57 8.53 -4.55
C ALA A 228 3.39 10.05 -4.72
N LYS A 229 4.05 10.63 -5.73
CA LYS A 229 3.92 12.07 -6.05
C LYS A 229 2.50 12.43 -6.48
N GLU A 230 1.87 11.60 -7.31
CA GLU A 230 0.50 11.75 -7.76
C GLU A 230 -0.48 11.68 -6.59
N PHE A 231 -0.32 10.68 -5.71
CA PHE A 231 -1.12 10.57 -4.50
C PHE A 231 -0.99 11.81 -3.63
N LEU A 232 0.22 12.25 -3.36
CA LEU A 232 0.48 13.40 -2.51
C LEU A 232 -0.13 14.69 -3.08
N GLU A 233 0.05 14.93 -4.38
CA GLU A 233 -0.53 16.09 -5.05
C GLU A 233 -2.07 16.05 -5.03
N TYR A 234 -2.65 14.89 -5.35
CA TYR A 234 -4.09 14.69 -5.32
C TYR A 234 -4.67 14.92 -3.91
N ALA A 235 -4.08 14.28 -2.92
CA ALA A 235 -4.55 14.37 -1.54
C ALA A 235 -4.37 15.78 -0.91
N GLN A 236 -3.42 16.57 -1.40
CA GLN A 236 -3.24 17.97 -0.96
C GLN A 236 -4.21 18.94 -1.64
N THR A 237 -4.63 18.66 -2.87
CA THR A 237 -5.45 19.58 -3.67
C THR A 237 -6.95 19.31 -3.54
N GLU A 238 -7.35 18.07 -3.31
CA GLU A 238 -8.75 17.69 -3.25
C GLU A 238 -9.38 17.95 -1.88
N ALA A 239 -10.52 18.66 -1.89
CA ALA A 239 -11.21 19.07 -0.67
C ALA A 239 -11.61 17.88 0.23
N THR A 240 -11.98 16.75 -0.37
CA THR A 240 -12.38 15.53 0.34
C THR A 240 -11.25 14.92 1.15
N TRP A 241 -9.98 15.20 0.79
CA TRP A 241 -8.80 14.68 1.47
C TRP A 241 -8.27 15.58 2.60
N ARG A 242 -8.81 16.79 2.77
CA ARG A 242 -8.34 17.72 3.83
C ARG A 242 -8.49 17.12 5.23
N SER A 243 -9.62 16.48 5.51
CA SER A 243 -9.85 15.79 6.79
C SER A 243 -8.99 14.56 6.96
N ALA A 244 -8.64 13.86 5.88
CA ALA A 244 -7.75 12.71 5.90
C ALA A 244 -6.37 13.07 6.45
N TRP A 245 -5.80 14.20 6.02
CA TRP A 245 -4.50 14.67 6.51
C TRP A 245 -4.50 15.06 7.99
N GLN A 246 -5.66 15.37 8.56
CA GLN A 246 -5.83 15.72 9.97
C GLN A 246 -6.10 14.49 10.86
N HIS A 247 -5.98 13.27 10.31
CA HIS A 247 -6.22 12.05 11.06
C HIS A 247 -5.30 11.97 12.28
N ALA A 248 -5.89 11.91 13.48
CA ALA A 248 -5.14 12.04 14.75
C ALA A 248 -4.08 10.96 14.99
N ARG A 249 -4.22 9.79 14.33
CA ARG A 249 -3.32 8.64 14.48
C ARG A 249 -2.56 8.34 13.18
N LEU A 250 -2.33 9.37 12.34
CA LEU A 250 -1.50 9.26 11.15
C LEU A 250 -0.02 9.37 11.52
N VAL A 251 0.76 8.38 11.13
CA VAL A 251 2.22 8.41 11.15
C VAL A 251 2.69 8.36 9.69
N ARG A 252 3.42 9.38 9.26
CA ARG A 252 3.94 9.47 7.89
C ARG A 252 5.45 9.44 7.89
N HIS A 253 6.02 8.68 6.95
CA HIS A 253 7.43 8.73 6.61
C HIS A 253 7.61 8.86 5.09
N ASP A 254 8.50 9.75 4.71
CA ASP A 254 8.93 9.91 3.32
C ASP A 254 10.31 9.26 3.18
N LEU A 255 10.49 8.45 2.13
CA LEU A 255 11.73 7.77 1.78
C LEU A 255 12.27 8.37 0.47
N PRO A 256 13.09 9.43 0.53
CA PRO A 256 13.40 10.28 -0.63
C PRO A 256 14.08 9.55 -1.79
N GLN A 257 14.87 8.52 -1.50
CA GLN A 257 15.64 7.77 -2.51
C GLN A 257 14.99 6.44 -2.91
N ALA A 258 13.84 6.11 -2.33
CA ALA A 258 13.17 4.86 -2.63
C ALA A 258 12.38 4.95 -3.95
N ASP A 259 12.45 3.89 -4.75
CA ASP A 259 11.60 3.69 -5.91
C ASP A 259 10.21 3.15 -5.52
N HIS A 260 9.35 2.93 -6.50
CA HIS A 260 7.96 2.47 -6.31
C HIS A 260 7.84 1.19 -5.47
N THR A 261 8.74 0.23 -5.68
CA THR A 261 8.71 -1.10 -5.08
C THR A 261 9.71 -1.28 -3.95
N PHE A 262 10.41 -0.21 -3.56
CA PHE A 262 11.47 -0.25 -2.55
C PHE A 262 12.51 -1.33 -2.89
N SER A 263 12.97 -1.35 -4.16
CA SER A 263 13.79 -2.41 -4.73
C SER A 263 15.20 -2.48 -4.14
N ASP A 264 15.73 -1.34 -3.70
CA ASP A 264 16.99 -1.27 -2.99
C ASP A 264 16.89 -1.92 -1.60
N SER A 265 17.94 -2.63 -1.19
CA SER A 265 17.98 -3.35 0.08
C SER A 265 17.85 -2.44 1.31
N ALA A 266 18.41 -1.23 1.27
CA ALA A 266 18.32 -0.25 2.34
C ALA A 266 16.90 0.30 2.46
N ALA A 267 16.26 0.68 1.35
CA ALA A 267 14.88 1.12 1.32
C ALA A 267 13.91 0.04 1.81
N ARG A 268 14.08 -1.22 1.35
CA ARG A 268 13.30 -2.36 1.80
C ARG A 268 13.44 -2.59 3.32
N MET A 269 14.66 -2.63 3.85
CA MET A 269 14.89 -2.78 5.29
C MET A 269 14.29 -1.61 6.09
N GLN A 270 14.29 -0.41 5.54
CA GLN A 270 13.67 0.75 6.16
C GLN A 270 12.14 0.57 6.25
N VAL A 271 11.48 0.10 5.19
CA VAL A 271 10.04 -0.24 5.20
C VAL A 271 9.74 -1.31 6.25
N GLU A 272 10.52 -2.41 6.29
CA GLU A 272 10.36 -3.48 7.27
C GLU A 272 10.50 -2.95 8.71
N ASN A 273 11.51 -2.12 8.97
CA ASN A 273 11.76 -1.54 10.30
C ASN A 273 10.68 -0.54 10.72
N LEU A 274 10.23 0.34 9.81
CA LEU A 274 9.17 1.32 10.09
C LEU A 274 7.84 0.60 10.36
N THR A 275 7.50 -0.41 9.55
CA THR A 275 6.30 -1.23 9.76
C THR A 275 6.35 -1.95 11.11
N ARG A 276 7.46 -2.61 11.43
CA ARG A 276 7.66 -3.30 12.70
C ARG A 276 7.57 -2.35 13.89
N HIS A 277 8.23 -1.21 13.82
CA HIS A 277 8.21 -0.21 14.89
C HIS A 277 6.81 0.33 15.12
N TRP A 278 6.11 0.65 14.04
CA TRP A 278 4.74 1.15 14.12
C TRP A 278 3.77 0.10 14.69
N LEU A 279 3.84 -1.16 14.25
CA LEU A 279 3.04 -2.26 14.83
C LEU A 279 3.29 -2.39 16.33
N LYS A 280 4.55 -2.34 16.76
CA LYS A 280 4.91 -2.40 18.17
C LYS A 280 4.33 -1.24 18.97
N THR A 281 4.35 -0.03 18.43
CA THR A 281 3.84 1.17 19.07
C THR A 281 2.30 1.15 19.17
N GLN A 282 1.62 0.65 18.14
CA GLN A 282 0.15 0.63 18.09
C GLN A 282 -0.46 -0.52 18.89
N PHE A 283 0.17 -1.70 18.90
CA PHE A 283 -0.44 -2.94 19.38
C PHE A 283 0.35 -3.66 20.47
N GLY A 284 1.53 -3.16 20.82
CA GLY A 284 2.43 -3.83 21.76
C GLY A 284 3.24 -4.96 21.10
N VAL A 285 3.98 -5.69 21.93
CA VAL A 285 4.78 -6.86 21.53
C VAL A 285 4.06 -8.11 21.99
N ALA A 286 4.23 -9.23 21.25
CA ALA A 286 3.85 -10.54 21.75
C ALA A 286 4.46 -10.79 23.14
N PRO A 287 3.69 -11.36 24.08
CA PRO A 287 4.27 -11.71 25.37
C PRO A 287 5.43 -12.67 25.15
N GLN A 288 6.62 -12.28 25.59
CA GLN A 288 7.73 -13.22 25.68
C GLN A 288 7.34 -14.23 26.78
N HIS A 289 6.99 -15.45 26.38
CA HIS A 289 6.86 -16.52 27.37
C HIS A 289 8.21 -16.64 28.08
N ALA A 290 8.18 -16.40 29.39
CA ALA A 290 9.26 -16.85 30.25
C ALA A 290 9.49 -18.34 29.94
N ALA A 291 10.73 -18.71 29.63
CA ALA A 291 11.11 -20.11 29.48
C ALA A 291 10.53 -20.90 30.68
N PRO A 292 9.96 -22.11 30.46
CA PRO A 292 9.54 -22.91 31.58
C PRO A 292 10.72 -23.05 32.52
N ALA A 293 10.54 -22.63 33.76
CA ALA A 293 11.51 -22.86 34.82
C ALA A 293 11.77 -24.37 34.83
N HIS A 294 12.99 -24.77 34.51
CA HIS A 294 13.42 -26.14 34.75
C HIS A 294 13.13 -26.45 36.22
N ALA A 295 12.12 -27.24 36.46
CA ALA A 295 11.93 -27.85 37.79
C ALA A 295 13.09 -28.79 38.06
N PRO A 296 13.63 -28.79 39.29
CA PRO A 296 14.79 -29.57 39.69
C PRO A 296 14.54 -31.09 39.65
#